data_f0e8c51af1203735df4146328e279cea
#
_entry.id   f0e8c51af1203735df4146328e279cea
#
_cell.length_a   1.000
_cell.length_b   1.000
_cell.length_c   1.000
_cell.angle_alpha   90.00
_cell.angle_beta   90.00
_cell.angle_gamma   90.00
#
_symmetry.space_group_name_H-M   'P 1'
#
loop_
_entity.id
_entity.type
_entity.pdbx_description
1 polymer ?
#
loop_
_entity_poly.entity_id
_entity_poly.type
_entity_poly.pdbx_seq_one_letter_code
_entity_poly.pdbx_strand_id
1 'polypeptide(L)'
;MIDDQEMPDDKTLASTGKRDLVFTRVFDATVEQVWKAWTDPEQVKRWWGPDGFSCPFARIDFREGGISLVCMRAPKEFMGGQDMYSTWTYTKIVPLRELEYLHHFSDKDGNRVEPISQGLPPEMPEEVRNLVAFKDLGGDKTEVSVTEYDWPVGHMMEMSKMGMEQCLDKMAAIFAKA
;
A
#
# COMPACT_ATOMS: atom_id res chain seq x y z
N MET A 1 19.90 17.05 -52.86
CA MET A 1 20.44 16.92 -51.50
C MET A 1 19.30 17.03 -50.52
N ILE A 2 18.85 15.92 -50.05
CA ILE A 2 17.76 15.82 -49.08
C ILE A 2 18.45 15.52 -47.76
N ASP A 3 18.33 16.48 -46.85
CA ASP A 3 18.87 16.36 -45.49
C ASP A 3 17.97 15.43 -44.72
N ASP A 4 18.46 14.23 -44.48
CA ASP A 4 17.80 13.24 -43.58
C ASP A 4 18.01 13.70 -42.15
N GLN A 5 17.04 14.46 -41.64
CA GLN A 5 16.96 14.70 -40.21
C GLN A 5 16.42 13.42 -39.53
N GLU A 6 17.35 12.63 -39.06
CA GLU A 6 17.07 11.56 -38.13
C GLU A 6 16.34 12.15 -36.92
N MET A 7 15.07 11.78 -36.77
CA MET A 7 14.33 12.07 -35.56
C MET A 7 14.90 11.20 -34.44
N PRO A 8 15.19 11.76 -33.26
CA PRO A 8 15.68 10.96 -32.14
C PRO A 8 14.59 9.99 -31.70
N ASP A 9 14.96 8.74 -31.65
CA ASP A 9 14.12 7.66 -31.12
C ASP A 9 13.57 8.01 -29.74
N ASP A 10 12.26 8.10 -29.65
CA ASP A 10 11.48 8.35 -28.43
C ASP A 10 11.54 7.20 -27.41
N LYS A 11 12.49 6.30 -27.57
CA LYS A 11 12.65 5.14 -26.70
C LYS A 11 13.54 5.34 -25.48
N THR A 12 14.18 6.49 -25.33
CA THR A 12 15.17 6.72 -24.28
C THR A 12 14.62 7.47 -23.06
N LEU A 13 13.37 7.94 -23.07
CA LEU A 13 12.79 8.74 -21.98
C LEU A 13 11.92 7.95 -20.99
N ALA A 14 11.75 6.63 -21.17
CA ALA A 14 10.75 5.86 -20.44
C ALA A 14 11.26 5.14 -19.17
N SER A 15 12.56 5.16 -18.82
CA SER A 15 13.09 4.21 -17.85
C SER A 15 13.68 4.76 -16.55
N THR A 16 13.66 6.09 -16.30
CA THR A 16 14.33 6.68 -15.12
C THR A 16 13.43 7.57 -14.25
N GLY A 17 12.13 7.57 -14.49
CA GLY A 17 11.20 8.40 -13.75
C GLY A 17 10.67 7.74 -12.49
N LYS A 18 10.22 8.57 -11.56
CA LYS A 18 9.36 8.16 -10.44
C LYS A 18 7.93 8.58 -10.74
N ARG A 19 6.97 7.83 -10.21
CA ARG A 19 5.55 8.11 -10.40
C ARG A 19 4.79 7.79 -9.10
N ASP A 20 3.74 8.56 -8.85
CA ASP A 20 2.83 8.25 -7.76
C ASP A 20 1.81 7.20 -8.21
N LEU A 21 1.49 6.27 -7.32
CA LEU A 21 0.37 5.37 -7.50
C LEU A 21 -0.83 5.94 -6.76
N VAL A 22 -1.96 6.08 -7.45
CA VAL A 22 -3.20 6.59 -6.87
C VAL A 22 -4.30 5.56 -7.05
N PHE A 23 -4.95 5.20 -5.94
CA PHE A 23 -6.07 4.27 -5.90
C PHE A 23 -7.28 5.01 -5.37
N THR A 24 -8.42 4.89 -6.04
CA THR A 24 -9.67 5.50 -5.57
C THR A 24 -10.76 4.44 -5.56
N ARG A 25 -11.42 4.27 -4.44
CA ARG A 25 -12.52 3.32 -4.25
C ARG A 25 -13.66 3.96 -3.47
N VAL A 26 -14.88 3.57 -3.82
CA VAL A 26 -16.07 3.88 -3.01
C VAL A 26 -16.50 2.61 -2.29
N PHE A 27 -16.58 2.70 -0.96
CA PHE A 27 -17.02 1.59 -0.13
C PHE A 27 -18.46 1.83 0.36
N ASP A 28 -19.24 0.76 0.44
CA ASP A 28 -20.61 0.77 0.97
C ASP A 28 -20.58 0.70 2.50
N ALA A 29 -20.01 1.71 3.12
CA ALA A 29 -19.82 1.82 4.56
C ALA A 29 -19.69 3.26 4.98
N THR A 30 -19.99 3.54 6.26
CA THR A 30 -19.81 4.89 6.82
C THR A 30 -18.32 5.23 6.92
N VAL A 31 -18.00 6.52 6.96
CA VAL A 31 -16.62 6.96 7.11
C VAL A 31 -15.99 6.42 8.40
N GLU A 32 -16.74 6.26 9.47
CA GLU A 32 -16.28 5.66 10.73
C GLU A 32 -15.91 4.19 10.55
N GLN A 33 -16.72 3.43 9.81
CA GLN A 33 -16.45 2.02 9.53
C GLN A 33 -15.19 1.86 8.69
N VAL A 34 -15.03 2.68 7.65
CA VAL A 34 -13.87 2.62 6.76
C VAL A 34 -12.61 3.08 7.49
N TRP A 35 -12.70 4.14 8.29
CA TRP A 35 -11.62 4.59 9.15
C TRP A 35 -11.14 3.48 10.10
N LYS A 36 -12.08 2.78 10.71
CA LYS A 36 -11.80 1.65 11.59
C LYS A 36 -11.07 0.51 10.86
N ALA A 37 -11.38 0.28 9.59
CA ALA A 37 -10.68 -0.74 8.80
C ALA A 37 -9.17 -0.48 8.71
N TRP A 38 -8.75 0.78 8.74
CA TRP A 38 -7.34 1.19 8.70
C TRP A 38 -6.68 1.31 10.08
N THR A 39 -7.46 1.40 11.15
CA THR A 39 -6.94 1.77 12.48
C THR A 39 -7.12 0.70 13.54
N ASP A 40 -7.97 -0.27 13.31
CA ASP A 40 -8.21 -1.39 14.22
C ASP A 40 -7.39 -2.60 13.78
N PRO A 41 -6.53 -3.18 14.65
CA PRO A 41 -5.68 -4.29 14.27
C PRO A 41 -6.45 -5.52 13.79
N GLU A 42 -7.62 -5.82 14.37
CA GLU A 42 -8.43 -6.96 13.94
C GLU A 42 -9.03 -6.75 12.55
N GLN A 43 -9.31 -5.49 12.19
CA GLN A 43 -9.75 -5.14 10.84
C GLN A 43 -8.60 -5.21 9.84
N VAL A 44 -7.43 -4.68 10.18
CA VAL A 44 -6.24 -4.70 9.32
C VAL A 44 -5.87 -6.14 8.94
N LYS A 45 -5.97 -7.09 9.86
CA LYS A 45 -5.72 -8.50 9.59
C LYS A 45 -6.62 -9.09 8.51
N ARG A 46 -7.75 -8.49 8.22
CA ARG A 46 -8.71 -9.00 7.24
C ARG A 46 -8.41 -8.60 5.82
N TRP A 47 -7.66 -7.51 5.61
CA TRP A 47 -7.43 -7.00 4.27
C TRP A 47 -5.97 -6.79 3.90
N TRP A 48 -5.05 -6.72 4.86
CA TRP A 48 -3.63 -6.52 4.55
C TRP A 48 -3.03 -7.76 3.92
N GLY A 49 -2.52 -7.61 2.70
CA GLY A 49 -1.93 -8.65 1.87
C GLY A 49 -2.74 -8.90 0.59
N PRO A 50 -2.05 -9.07 -0.56
CA PRO A 50 -2.74 -9.37 -1.81
C PRO A 50 -3.37 -10.77 -1.80
N ASP A 51 -4.01 -11.16 -2.91
CA ASP A 51 -4.66 -12.46 -3.03
C ASP A 51 -3.70 -13.61 -2.70
N GLY A 52 -4.18 -14.56 -1.91
CA GLY A 52 -3.41 -15.70 -1.45
C GLY A 52 -2.53 -15.43 -0.23
N PHE A 53 -2.30 -14.16 0.11
CA PHE A 53 -1.59 -13.76 1.33
C PHE A 53 -2.57 -13.66 2.50
N SER A 54 -2.03 -13.78 3.71
CA SER A 54 -2.77 -13.54 4.95
C SER A 54 -2.02 -12.53 5.82
N CYS A 55 -2.70 -11.98 6.81
CA CYS A 55 -2.09 -11.10 7.80
C CYS A 55 -2.27 -11.72 9.19
N PRO A 56 -1.31 -12.55 9.66
CA PRO A 56 -1.45 -13.23 10.95
C PRO A 56 -1.20 -12.31 12.14
N PHE A 57 -0.61 -11.14 11.94
CA PHE A 57 -0.25 -10.23 13.01
C PHE A 57 -0.41 -8.78 12.59
N ALA A 58 -1.02 -7.98 13.46
CA ALA A 58 -1.08 -6.53 13.35
C ALA A 58 -1.08 -5.91 14.75
N ARG A 59 -0.20 -4.98 14.99
CA ARG A 59 -0.15 -4.17 16.20
C ARG A 59 -0.19 -2.71 15.77
N ILE A 60 -1.26 -2.03 16.14
CA ILE A 60 -1.51 -0.65 15.70
C ILE A 60 -1.25 0.32 16.86
N ASP A 61 -0.34 1.25 16.67
CA ASP A 61 -0.09 2.39 17.55
C ASP A 61 -0.52 3.66 16.79
N PHE A 62 -1.84 3.90 16.79
CA PHE A 62 -2.46 4.91 15.96
C PHE A 62 -2.44 6.29 16.62
N ARG A 63 -1.31 6.97 16.45
CA ARG A 63 -1.06 8.35 16.88
C ARG A 63 0.05 8.93 16.00
N GLU A 64 0.11 10.24 15.87
CA GLU A 64 1.23 10.89 15.20
C GLU A 64 2.54 10.54 15.91
N GLY A 65 3.54 10.10 15.15
CA GLY A 65 4.80 9.55 15.67
C GLY A 65 4.72 8.09 16.12
N GLY A 66 3.52 7.50 16.18
CA GLY A 66 3.35 6.09 16.49
C GLY A 66 3.81 5.18 15.37
N ILE A 67 4.23 3.97 15.70
CA ILE A 67 4.72 2.97 14.75
C ILE A 67 3.90 1.70 14.88
N SER A 68 3.13 1.40 13.84
CA SER A 68 2.41 0.13 13.72
C SER A 68 3.31 -0.94 13.10
N LEU A 69 3.11 -2.19 13.48
CA LEU A 69 3.80 -3.35 12.95
C LEU A 69 2.79 -4.33 12.37
N VAL A 70 2.91 -4.65 11.11
CA VAL A 70 2.03 -5.57 10.41
C VAL A 70 2.83 -6.67 9.74
N CYS A 71 2.21 -7.85 9.63
CA CYS A 71 2.82 -9.01 8.98
C CYS A 71 1.97 -9.47 7.80
N MET A 72 2.62 -9.75 6.70
CA MET A 72 2.03 -10.33 5.51
C MET A 72 2.65 -11.70 5.30
N ARG A 73 1.83 -12.76 5.31
CA ARG A 73 2.29 -14.13 5.09
C ARG A 73 2.02 -14.56 3.67
N ALA A 74 3.07 -14.89 2.94
CA ALA A 74 2.97 -15.42 1.59
C ALA A 74 2.35 -16.84 1.59
N PRO A 75 1.67 -17.25 0.50
CA PRO A 75 1.22 -18.62 0.36
C PRO A 75 2.44 -19.56 0.22
N LYS A 76 2.26 -20.83 0.60
CA LYS A 76 3.36 -21.81 0.56
C LYS A 76 3.95 -22.01 -0.84
N GLU A 77 3.11 -21.88 -1.85
CA GLU A 77 3.48 -22.03 -3.27
C GLU A 77 4.28 -20.83 -3.79
N PHE A 78 4.27 -19.73 -3.06
CA PHE A 78 5.00 -18.53 -3.40
C PHE A 78 5.84 -18.08 -2.20
N MET A 79 7.12 -17.86 -2.42
CA MET A 79 8.07 -17.47 -1.36
C MET A 79 8.08 -18.40 -0.14
N GLY A 80 7.65 -19.67 -0.30
CA GLY A 80 7.71 -20.68 0.76
C GLY A 80 6.88 -20.41 2.00
N GLY A 81 5.85 -19.58 1.92
CA GLY A 81 5.04 -19.20 3.08
C GLY A 81 5.73 -18.20 4.01
N GLN A 82 6.69 -17.44 3.50
CA GLN A 82 7.47 -16.47 4.28
C GLN A 82 6.60 -15.38 4.90
N ASP A 83 6.92 -15.01 6.13
CA ASP A 83 6.36 -13.84 6.81
C ASP A 83 7.19 -12.60 6.46
N MET A 84 6.53 -11.55 6.00
CA MET A 84 7.12 -10.25 5.72
C MET A 84 6.51 -9.21 6.64
N TYR A 85 7.35 -8.56 7.43
CA TYR A 85 6.91 -7.52 8.36
C TYR A 85 7.13 -6.14 7.75
N SER A 86 6.26 -5.22 8.11
CA SER A 86 6.36 -3.82 7.72
C SER A 86 5.97 -2.94 8.89
N THR A 87 6.57 -1.75 8.94
CA THR A 87 6.17 -0.71 9.88
C THR A 87 5.46 0.42 9.14
N TRP A 88 4.45 0.99 9.80
CA TRP A 88 3.78 2.21 9.37
C TRP A 88 4.04 3.27 10.44
N THR A 89 4.84 4.27 10.11
CA THR A 89 5.12 5.40 11.00
C THR A 89 4.21 6.55 10.63
N TYR A 90 3.27 6.91 11.50
CA TYR A 90 2.28 7.95 11.20
C TYR A 90 2.90 9.33 11.31
N THR A 91 2.80 10.11 10.24
CA THR A 91 3.29 11.48 10.16
C THR A 91 2.17 12.51 10.26
N LYS A 92 0.93 12.11 9.93
CA LYS A 92 -0.23 13.00 9.97
C LYS A 92 -1.50 12.19 10.20
N ILE A 93 -2.32 12.65 11.12
CA ILE A 93 -3.65 12.08 11.40
C ILE A 93 -4.66 13.23 11.53
N VAL A 94 -5.61 13.26 10.62
CA VAL A 94 -6.80 14.11 10.72
C VAL A 94 -8.00 13.18 10.84
N PRO A 95 -8.60 13.03 12.03
CA PRO A 95 -9.63 12.02 12.28
C PRO A 95 -10.74 12.02 11.24
N LEU A 96 -11.05 10.84 10.70
CA LEU A 96 -12.08 10.58 9.70
C LEU A 96 -11.85 11.25 8.33
N ARG A 97 -10.69 11.89 8.13
CA ARG A 97 -10.39 12.60 6.89
C ARG A 97 -9.14 12.13 6.19
N GLU A 98 -8.06 11.95 6.96
CA GLU A 98 -6.77 11.71 6.32
C GLU A 98 -5.79 11.09 7.31
N LEU A 99 -4.99 10.15 6.85
CA LEU A 99 -3.84 9.64 7.56
C LEU A 99 -2.66 9.51 6.59
N GLU A 100 -1.49 9.88 7.06
CA GLU A 100 -0.25 9.75 6.31
C GLU A 100 0.73 8.90 7.11
N TYR A 101 1.39 7.96 6.45
CA TYR A 101 2.40 7.13 7.08
C TYR A 101 3.54 6.80 6.13
N LEU A 102 4.70 6.55 6.72
CA LEU A 102 5.85 6.02 6.02
C LEU A 102 5.89 4.51 6.20
N HIS A 103 5.90 3.80 5.10
CA HIS A 103 6.03 2.34 5.06
C HIS A 103 7.50 1.96 4.94
N HIS A 104 7.96 1.06 5.81
CA HIS A 104 9.27 0.43 5.74
C HIS A 104 9.14 -1.07 5.92
N PHE A 105 10.00 -1.84 5.27
CA PHE A 105 10.15 -3.25 5.61
C PHE A 105 10.89 -3.39 6.93
N SER A 106 10.51 -4.39 7.72
CA SER A 106 11.09 -4.62 9.03
C SER A 106 11.26 -6.11 9.34
N ASP A 107 11.97 -6.40 10.41
CA ASP A 107 11.94 -7.72 11.03
C ASP A 107 10.71 -7.83 11.96
N LYS A 108 10.57 -8.98 12.63
CA LYS A 108 9.45 -9.25 13.54
C LYS A 108 9.41 -8.32 14.76
N ASP A 109 10.52 -7.68 15.08
CA ASP A 109 10.64 -6.76 16.22
C ASP A 109 10.48 -5.29 15.82
N GLY A 110 10.22 -5.02 14.54
CA GLY A 110 10.01 -3.69 14.01
C GLY A 110 11.28 -2.96 13.60
N ASN A 111 12.43 -3.63 13.59
CA ASN A 111 13.68 -3.04 13.12
C ASN A 111 13.69 -2.98 11.59
N ARG A 112 14.01 -1.82 11.03
CA ARG A 112 14.06 -1.61 9.58
C ARG A 112 15.05 -2.56 8.92
N VAL A 113 14.64 -3.17 7.81
CA VAL A 113 15.48 -4.03 6.96
C VAL A 113 15.38 -3.59 5.51
N GLU A 114 16.41 -3.89 4.74
CA GLU A 114 16.38 -3.65 3.30
C GLU A 114 15.46 -4.67 2.61
N PRO A 115 14.65 -4.25 1.61
CA PRO A 115 13.76 -5.16 0.88
C PRO A 115 14.45 -6.38 0.31
N ILE A 116 15.69 -6.22 -0.16
CA ILE A 116 16.47 -7.32 -0.74
C ILE A 116 16.71 -8.45 0.27
N SER A 117 16.80 -8.13 1.57
CA SER A 117 16.95 -9.13 2.62
C SER A 117 15.70 -9.99 2.81
N GLN A 118 14.55 -9.51 2.31
CA GLN A 118 13.27 -10.22 2.32
C GLN A 118 13.03 -11.01 1.03
N GLY A 119 13.99 -11.07 0.13
CA GLY A 119 13.87 -11.73 -1.17
C GLY A 119 13.17 -10.87 -2.23
N LEU A 120 13.04 -9.56 -2.00
CA LEU A 120 12.43 -8.65 -2.95
C LEU A 120 13.49 -8.08 -3.91
N PRO A 121 13.09 -7.71 -5.15
CA PRO A 121 14.02 -7.14 -6.12
C PRO A 121 14.63 -5.79 -5.66
N PRO A 122 15.81 -5.42 -6.21
CA PRO A 122 16.47 -4.16 -5.87
C PRO A 122 15.65 -2.89 -6.17
N GLU A 123 14.70 -3.00 -7.11
CA GLU A 123 13.81 -1.89 -7.50
C GLU A 123 12.73 -1.58 -6.45
N MET A 124 12.56 -2.46 -5.46
CA MET A 124 11.60 -2.23 -4.38
C MET A 124 12.09 -1.09 -3.49
N PRO A 125 11.32 0.01 -3.34
CA PRO A 125 11.76 1.12 -2.51
C PRO A 125 11.80 0.73 -1.03
N GLU A 126 12.81 1.22 -0.33
CA GLU A 126 12.96 1.01 1.11
C GLU A 126 11.93 1.77 1.93
N GLU A 127 11.51 2.92 1.44
CA GLU A 127 10.53 3.78 2.09
C GLU A 127 9.49 4.24 1.08
N VAL A 128 8.22 4.10 1.45
CA VAL A 128 7.11 4.63 0.64
C VAL A 128 6.23 5.49 1.54
N ARG A 129 6.06 6.75 1.16
CA ARG A 129 5.09 7.63 1.81
C ARG A 129 3.71 7.33 1.27
N ASN A 130 2.77 7.11 2.18
CA ASN A 130 1.38 6.79 1.88
C ASN A 130 0.46 7.86 2.45
N LEU A 131 -0.45 8.37 1.64
CA LEU A 131 -1.52 9.25 2.08
C LEU A 131 -2.86 8.56 1.80
N VAL A 132 -3.67 8.40 2.83
CA VAL A 132 -5.03 7.86 2.73
C VAL A 132 -6.03 8.96 3.07
N ALA A 133 -6.86 9.32 2.11
CA ALA A 133 -7.89 10.34 2.28
C ALA A 133 -9.27 9.71 2.27
N PHE A 134 -10.13 10.16 3.17
CA PHE A 134 -11.49 9.65 3.36
C PHE A 134 -12.49 10.78 3.08
N LYS A 135 -13.48 10.50 2.25
CA LYS A 135 -14.53 11.45 1.91
C LYS A 135 -15.88 10.81 2.13
N ASP A 136 -16.64 11.34 3.09
CA ASP A 136 -18.02 10.93 3.32
C ASP A 136 -18.88 11.41 2.16
N LEU A 137 -19.50 10.47 1.42
CA LEU A 137 -20.38 10.77 0.29
C LEU A 137 -21.86 10.85 0.72
N GLY A 138 -22.16 10.60 2.00
CA GLY A 138 -23.54 10.42 2.46
C GLY A 138 -24.12 9.05 2.07
N GLY A 139 -25.27 8.69 2.63
CA GLY A 139 -25.94 7.42 2.32
C GLY A 139 -25.12 6.17 2.65
N ASP A 140 -24.30 6.24 3.69
CA ASP A 140 -23.40 5.17 4.11
C ASP A 140 -22.40 4.75 3.00
N LYS A 141 -21.90 5.75 2.27
CA LYS A 141 -20.85 5.57 1.25
C LYS A 141 -19.66 6.46 1.57
N THR A 142 -18.48 5.90 1.41
CA THR A 142 -17.20 6.60 1.65
C THR A 142 -16.26 6.39 0.47
N GLU A 143 -15.73 7.48 -0.06
CA GLU A 143 -14.65 7.42 -1.03
C GLU A 143 -13.31 7.45 -0.31
N VAL A 144 -12.45 6.50 -0.65
CA VAL A 144 -11.07 6.43 -0.15
C VAL A 144 -10.13 6.61 -1.32
N SER A 145 -9.16 7.51 -1.16
CA SER A 145 -8.04 7.66 -2.08
C SER A 145 -6.76 7.29 -1.34
N VAL A 146 -6.00 6.36 -1.89
CA VAL A 146 -4.67 5.99 -1.40
C VAL A 146 -3.65 6.50 -2.41
N THR A 147 -2.68 7.28 -1.95
CA THR A 147 -1.56 7.73 -2.78
C THR A 147 -0.28 7.17 -2.21
N GLU A 148 0.44 6.43 -3.02
CA GLU A 148 1.79 5.96 -2.72
C GLU A 148 2.76 6.77 -3.56
N TYR A 149 3.63 7.55 -2.91
CA TYR A 149 4.47 8.53 -3.59
C TYR A 149 5.79 7.96 -4.07
N ASP A 150 6.28 8.50 -5.17
CA ASP A 150 7.65 8.33 -5.66
C ASP A 150 8.07 6.89 -5.95
N TRP A 151 7.18 6.09 -6.53
CA TRP A 151 7.52 4.75 -6.98
C TRP A 151 8.45 4.80 -8.19
N PRO A 152 9.56 4.03 -8.16
CA PRO A 152 10.34 3.81 -9.38
C PRO A 152 9.48 3.14 -10.45
N VAL A 153 9.43 3.73 -11.65
CA VAL A 153 8.67 3.16 -12.76
C VAL A 153 9.29 1.83 -13.18
N GLY A 154 8.49 0.77 -13.22
CA GLY A 154 8.95 -0.54 -13.61
C GLY A 154 8.05 -1.66 -13.15
N HIS A 155 8.55 -2.89 -13.25
CA HIS A 155 7.79 -4.10 -12.97
C HIS A 155 7.29 -4.15 -11.51
N MET A 156 8.13 -3.76 -10.54
CA MET A 156 7.74 -3.77 -9.13
C MET A 156 6.63 -2.78 -8.81
N MET A 157 6.62 -1.62 -9.45
CA MET A 157 5.54 -0.66 -9.34
C MET A 157 4.20 -1.29 -9.79
N GLU A 158 4.21 -1.97 -10.93
CA GLU A 158 3.00 -2.63 -11.46
C GLU A 158 2.53 -3.78 -10.55
N MET A 159 3.47 -4.55 -10.01
CA MET A 159 3.14 -5.63 -9.05
C MET A 159 2.55 -5.08 -7.75
N SER A 160 3.10 -3.99 -7.23
CA SER A 160 2.58 -3.34 -6.04
C SER A 160 1.21 -2.72 -6.26
N LYS A 161 1.00 -2.15 -7.45
CA LYS A 161 -0.31 -1.64 -7.85
C LYS A 161 -1.36 -2.74 -7.83
N MET A 162 -1.08 -3.87 -8.46
CA MET A 162 -1.99 -5.02 -8.46
C MET A 162 -2.25 -5.53 -7.04
N GLY A 163 -1.20 -5.61 -6.21
CA GLY A 163 -1.32 -6.06 -4.83
C GLY A 163 -2.22 -5.16 -3.98
N MET A 164 -2.07 -3.84 -4.11
CA MET A 164 -2.92 -2.89 -3.38
C MET A 164 -4.38 -2.96 -3.87
N GLU A 165 -4.62 -3.10 -5.17
CA GLU A 165 -5.98 -3.29 -5.69
C GLU A 165 -6.65 -4.52 -5.05
N GLN A 166 -5.92 -5.61 -4.90
CA GLN A 166 -6.41 -6.83 -4.26
C GLN A 166 -6.65 -6.62 -2.76
N CYS A 167 -5.81 -5.87 -2.07
CA CYS A 167 -6.04 -5.48 -0.67
C CYS A 167 -7.33 -4.68 -0.52
N LEU A 168 -7.57 -3.73 -1.41
CA LEU A 168 -8.79 -2.92 -1.40
C LEU A 168 -10.03 -3.76 -1.72
N ASP A 169 -9.93 -4.78 -2.58
CA ASP A 169 -10.99 -5.74 -2.83
C ASP A 169 -11.35 -6.52 -1.54
N LYS A 170 -10.36 -6.96 -0.78
CA LYS A 170 -10.57 -7.60 0.51
C LYS A 170 -11.22 -6.65 1.52
N MET A 171 -10.81 -5.39 1.53
CA MET A 171 -11.42 -4.37 2.38
C MET A 171 -12.90 -4.18 2.03
N ALA A 172 -13.21 -4.11 0.74
CA ALA A 172 -14.60 -4.01 0.29
C ALA A 172 -15.45 -5.18 0.78
N ALA A 173 -14.88 -6.39 0.84
CA ALA A 173 -15.57 -7.58 1.33
C ALA A 173 -15.95 -7.49 2.81
N ILE A 174 -15.20 -6.71 3.62
CA ILE A 174 -15.53 -6.48 5.05
C ILE A 174 -16.91 -5.81 5.18
N PHE A 175 -17.24 -4.91 4.25
CA PHE A 175 -18.45 -4.10 4.29
C PHE A 175 -19.59 -4.71 3.46
N ALA A 176 -19.35 -5.83 2.79
CA ALA A 176 -20.39 -6.49 2.02
C ALA A 176 -21.52 -6.91 2.95
N LYS A 177 -22.74 -6.51 2.60
CA LYS A 177 -23.94 -6.90 3.34
C LYS A 177 -24.28 -8.35 2.97
N ALA A 178 -24.42 -9.18 4.01
CA ALA A 178 -24.88 -10.56 3.83
C ALA A 178 -26.32 -10.61 3.31
#